data_53712a2a9ea652504be311427dfc6120
#
_entry.id   53712a2a9ea652504be311427dfc6120
#
_cell.length_a   1.000
_cell.length_b   1.000
_cell.length_c   1.000
_cell.angle_alpha   90.00
_cell.angle_beta   90.00
_cell.angle_gamma   90.00
#
_symmetry.space_group_name_H-M   'P 1'
#
loop_
_entity.id
_entity.type
_entity.pdbx_description
1 polymer ?
#
loop_
_entity_poly.entity_id
_entity_poly.type
_entity_poly.pdbx_seq_one_letter_code
_entity_poly.pdbx_strand_id
1 'polypeptide(L)'
;MDACVALTDNDEENIILSMYAGTQKVEKIITKVNRIPLLKIMQDVGIESVISPKMLTANHIVRYVRAMETTEDNSIRTLYKIVDGQAEAIEFPVTRDSGFVGHPLRELNIRKNNLIACIIRKGRIIFPNGDAVMETGDNVVVVTTTQSLKHLKDILDSRE
;
A
#
# COMPACT_ATOMS: atom_id res chain seq x y z
N MET A 1 -17.09 -3.39 -25.41
CA MET A 1 -16.40 -2.26 -24.73
C MET A 1 -15.65 -2.87 -23.57
N ASP A 2 -14.33 -2.71 -23.53
CA ASP A 2 -13.47 -3.46 -22.61
C ASP A 2 -13.24 -2.69 -21.28
N ALA A 3 -13.41 -1.36 -21.30
CA ALA A 3 -13.30 -0.53 -20.12
C ALA A 3 -14.20 0.71 -20.22
N CYS A 4 -14.61 1.22 -19.05
CA CYS A 4 -15.32 2.48 -18.88
C CYS A 4 -14.63 3.31 -17.78
N VAL A 5 -14.40 4.60 -18.05
CA VAL A 5 -13.80 5.52 -17.09
C VAL A 5 -14.70 6.75 -16.96
N ALA A 6 -15.37 6.91 -15.83
CA ALA A 6 -16.24 8.02 -15.53
C ALA A 6 -15.48 9.12 -14.79
N LEU A 7 -15.21 10.25 -15.46
CA LEU A 7 -14.34 11.34 -14.98
C LEU A 7 -15.00 12.72 -15.07
N THR A 8 -16.33 12.81 -15.09
CA THR A 8 -17.03 14.10 -15.11
C THR A 8 -16.79 14.89 -13.82
N ASP A 9 -17.23 16.13 -13.76
CA ASP A 9 -17.11 16.94 -12.55
C ASP A 9 -18.22 16.64 -11.53
N ASN A 10 -19.20 15.84 -11.90
CA ASN A 10 -20.32 15.44 -11.06
C ASN A 10 -20.14 14.01 -10.55
N ASP A 11 -20.02 13.85 -9.24
CA ASP A 11 -19.83 12.54 -8.60
C ASP A 11 -21.04 11.61 -8.84
N GLU A 12 -22.27 12.14 -8.79
CA GLU A 12 -23.48 11.36 -9.02
C GLU A 12 -23.56 10.83 -10.46
N GLU A 13 -23.22 11.66 -11.43
CA GLU A 13 -23.15 11.22 -12.84
C GLU A 13 -22.11 10.13 -13.02
N ASN A 14 -20.93 10.29 -12.42
CA ASN A 14 -19.88 9.27 -12.51
C ASN A 14 -20.34 7.94 -11.90
N ILE A 15 -21.06 7.99 -10.78
CA ILE A 15 -21.62 6.79 -10.14
C ILE A 15 -22.65 6.14 -11.04
N ILE A 16 -23.61 6.90 -11.58
CA ILE A 16 -24.68 6.37 -12.43
C ILE A 16 -24.10 5.77 -13.71
N LEU A 17 -23.15 6.45 -14.36
CA LEU A 17 -22.45 5.95 -15.55
C LEU A 17 -21.74 4.63 -15.28
N SER A 18 -21.07 4.53 -14.13
CA SER A 18 -20.35 3.33 -13.73
C SER A 18 -21.29 2.17 -13.42
N MET A 19 -22.39 2.43 -12.72
CA MET A 19 -23.44 1.43 -12.49
C MET A 19 -24.04 0.94 -13.80
N TYR A 20 -24.35 1.85 -14.72
CA TYR A 20 -24.86 1.49 -16.04
C TYR A 20 -23.86 0.65 -16.82
N ALA A 21 -22.58 1.04 -16.85
CA ALA A 21 -21.52 0.25 -17.47
C ALA A 21 -21.45 -1.18 -16.89
N GLY A 22 -21.65 -1.32 -15.58
CA GLY A 22 -21.74 -2.63 -14.90
C GLY A 22 -22.88 -3.47 -15.42
N THR A 23 -24.07 -2.89 -15.65
CA THR A 23 -25.21 -3.62 -16.23
C THR A 23 -24.93 -4.09 -17.66
N GLN A 24 -24.07 -3.38 -18.40
CA GLN A 24 -23.62 -3.75 -19.74
C GLN A 24 -22.44 -4.73 -19.75
N LYS A 25 -22.06 -5.27 -18.58
CA LYS A 25 -20.97 -6.24 -18.40
C LYS A 25 -19.61 -5.71 -18.92
N VAL A 26 -19.33 -4.43 -18.72
CA VAL A 26 -18.02 -3.88 -18.99
C VAL A 26 -17.04 -4.43 -17.94
N GLU A 27 -15.94 -5.04 -18.38
CA GLU A 27 -15.03 -5.77 -17.50
C GLU A 27 -14.28 -4.85 -16.55
N LYS A 28 -13.90 -3.64 -16.99
CA LYS A 28 -13.13 -2.71 -16.16
C LYS A 28 -13.82 -1.36 -16.09
N ILE A 29 -14.20 -0.97 -14.88
CA ILE A 29 -14.88 0.30 -14.62
C ILE A 29 -14.07 1.09 -13.63
N ILE A 30 -13.75 2.34 -13.95
CA ILE A 30 -13.05 3.28 -13.06
C ILE A 30 -13.94 4.49 -12.86
N THR A 31 -14.19 4.85 -11.59
CA THR A 31 -15.10 5.93 -11.21
C THR A 31 -14.36 7.00 -10.42
N LYS A 32 -14.40 8.24 -10.87
CA LYS A 32 -13.89 9.37 -10.09
C LYS A 32 -14.95 9.82 -9.08
N VAL A 33 -14.57 9.95 -7.81
CA VAL A 33 -15.41 10.49 -6.74
C VAL A 33 -14.62 11.48 -5.88
N ASN A 34 -15.12 12.70 -5.77
CA ASN A 34 -14.48 13.76 -4.99
C ASN A 34 -14.92 13.77 -3.52
N ARG A 35 -16.16 13.34 -3.25
CA ARG A 35 -16.76 13.35 -1.90
C ARG A 35 -16.51 12.05 -1.19
N ILE A 36 -15.72 12.12 -0.12
CA ILE A 36 -15.30 10.94 0.68
C ILE A 36 -16.48 10.08 1.19
N PRO A 37 -17.62 10.66 1.66
CA PRO A 37 -18.75 9.84 2.11
C PRO A 37 -19.31 8.91 1.04
N LEU A 38 -19.21 9.28 -0.24
CA LEU A 38 -19.71 8.45 -1.35
C LEU A 38 -18.82 7.24 -1.62
N LEU A 39 -17.54 7.27 -1.24
CA LEU A 39 -16.61 6.16 -1.44
C LEU A 39 -17.11 4.87 -0.77
N LYS A 40 -17.67 4.99 0.44
CA LYS A 40 -18.22 3.84 1.17
C LYS A 40 -19.43 3.24 0.46
N ILE A 41 -20.34 4.10 -0.01
CA ILE A 41 -21.53 3.67 -0.76
C ILE A 41 -21.14 2.93 -2.03
N MET A 42 -20.06 3.37 -2.71
CA MET A 42 -19.56 2.74 -3.94
C MET A 42 -19.09 1.32 -3.71
N GLN A 43 -18.40 1.05 -2.61
CA GLN A 43 -17.99 -0.29 -2.22
C GLN A 43 -19.20 -1.21 -1.96
N ASP A 44 -20.22 -0.68 -1.27
CA ASP A 44 -21.45 -1.44 -0.96
C ASP A 44 -22.25 -1.82 -2.23
N VAL A 45 -22.14 -1.03 -3.30
CA VAL A 45 -22.79 -1.34 -4.60
C VAL A 45 -21.88 -2.10 -5.58
N GLY A 46 -20.73 -2.58 -5.14
CA GLY A 46 -19.85 -3.45 -5.92
C GLY A 46 -19.01 -2.73 -6.98
N ILE A 47 -18.82 -1.43 -6.88
CA ILE A 47 -17.89 -0.69 -7.74
C ILE A 47 -16.50 -0.69 -7.08
N GLU A 48 -15.61 -1.55 -7.55
CA GLU A 48 -14.32 -1.83 -6.91
C GLU A 48 -13.24 -0.78 -7.21
N SER A 49 -13.27 -0.16 -8.39
CA SER A 49 -12.22 0.77 -8.82
C SER A 49 -12.67 2.22 -8.73
N VAL A 50 -12.56 2.80 -7.53
CA VAL A 50 -12.89 4.20 -7.27
C VAL A 50 -11.63 5.03 -7.06
N ILE A 51 -11.53 6.16 -7.75
CA ILE A 51 -10.42 7.11 -7.64
C ILE A 51 -10.92 8.39 -7.00
N SER A 52 -10.30 8.80 -5.90
CA SER A 52 -10.50 10.13 -5.30
C SER A 52 -9.23 10.97 -5.45
N PRO A 53 -9.23 12.03 -6.26
CA PRO A 53 -8.10 12.92 -6.42
C PRO A 53 -7.61 13.51 -5.09
N LYS A 54 -8.55 13.86 -4.20
CA LYS A 54 -8.22 14.39 -2.86
C LYS A 54 -7.44 13.37 -2.02
N MET A 55 -7.83 12.10 -2.04
CA MET A 55 -7.12 11.05 -1.30
C MET A 55 -5.75 10.75 -1.92
N LEU A 56 -5.65 10.73 -3.26
CA LEU A 56 -4.38 10.57 -3.95
C LEU A 56 -3.40 11.69 -3.55
N THR A 57 -3.86 12.95 -3.57
CA THR A 57 -3.05 14.11 -3.17
C THR A 57 -2.67 14.02 -1.70
N ALA A 58 -3.61 13.71 -0.79
CA ALA A 58 -3.31 13.56 0.63
C ALA A 58 -2.27 12.46 0.89
N ASN A 59 -2.39 11.31 0.24
CA ASN A 59 -1.42 10.22 0.35
C ASN A 59 -0.05 10.63 -0.22
N HIS A 60 -0.03 11.43 -1.28
CA HIS A 60 1.23 11.95 -1.84
C HIS A 60 1.92 12.91 -0.86
N ILE A 61 1.17 13.83 -0.24
CA ILE A 61 1.68 14.75 0.77
C ILE A 61 2.23 13.99 1.99
N VAL A 62 1.48 13.02 2.50
CA VAL A 62 1.93 12.21 3.64
C VAL A 62 3.25 11.48 3.33
N ARG A 63 3.37 10.90 2.13
CA ARG A 63 4.62 10.26 1.69
C ARG A 63 5.78 11.26 1.64
N TYR A 64 5.54 12.43 1.07
CA TYR A 64 6.55 13.47 0.96
C TYR A 64 7.04 13.94 2.33
N VAL A 65 6.11 14.22 3.26
CA VAL A 65 6.46 14.64 4.64
C VAL A 65 7.26 13.56 5.36
N ARG A 66 6.81 12.29 5.29
CA ARG A 66 7.56 11.18 5.92
C ARG A 66 8.95 10.98 5.31
N ALA A 67 9.10 11.15 4.00
CA ALA A 67 10.40 11.09 3.36
C ALA A 67 11.34 12.22 3.81
N MET A 68 10.81 13.40 4.13
CA MET A 68 11.61 14.52 4.67
C MET A 68 12.02 14.32 6.13
N GLU A 69 11.21 13.62 6.93
CA GLU A 69 11.54 13.31 8.32
C GLU A 69 12.65 12.25 8.46
N THR A 70 12.88 11.48 7.40
CA THR A 70 13.85 10.38 7.40
C THR A 70 15.11 10.81 6.65
N THR A 71 16.09 11.36 7.38
CA THR A 71 17.37 11.89 6.85
C THR A 71 18.41 10.84 6.52
N GLU A 72 18.13 9.52 6.69
CA GLU A 72 19.05 8.44 6.42
C GLU A 72 18.62 7.61 5.20
N ASP A 73 19.57 6.92 4.58
CA ASP A 73 19.46 6.07 3.36
C ASP A 73 18.37 4.95 3.43
N ASN A 74 17.71 4.79 4.58
CA ASN A 74 16.66 3.81 4.88
C ASN A 74 15.24 4.36 4.73
N SER A 75 15.05 5.41 3.93
CA SER A 75 13.76 6.07 3.78
C SER A 75 12.69 5.17 3.13
N ILE A 76 11.46 5.29 3.62
CA ILE A 76 10.26 4.69 3.03
C ILE A 76 10.17 5.08 1.54
N ARG A 77 10.20 4.08 0.64
CA ARG A 77 10.04 4.33 -0.80
C ARG A 77 8.59 4.57 -1.18
N THR A 78 7.71 3.77 -0.62
CA THR A 78 6.29 3.79 -0.97
C THR A 78 5.45 3.49 0.25
N LEU A 79 4.33 4.19 0.41
CA LEU A 79 3.36 3.96 1.48
C LEU A 79 1.95 3.99 0.90
N TYR A 80 1.19 2.94 1.16
CA TYR A 80 -0.23 2.84 0.83
C TYR A 80 -1.03 2.56 2.09
N LYS A 81 -2.09 3.32 2.31
CA LYS A 81 -3.11 2.98 3.29
C LYS A 81 -4.08 1.98 2.67
N ILE A 82 -4.30 0.88 3.36
CA ILE A 82 -5.20 -0.20 2.95
C ILE A 82 -6.23 -0.44 4.05
N VAL A 83 -7.30 -1.17 3.72
CA VAL A 83 -8.40 -1.49 4.67
C VAL A 83 -8.91 -0.22 5.35
N ASP A 84 -9.37 0.75 4.56
CA ASP A 84 -9.92 2.04 5.04
C ASP A 84 -8.98 2.82 6.00
N GLY A 85 -7.68 2.66 5.81
CA GLY A 85 -6.66 3.32 6.63
C GLY A 85 -6.35 2.60 7.94
N GLN A 86 -6.91 1.41 8.18
CA GLN A 86 -6.61 0.60 9.37
C GLN A 86 -5.27 -0.11 9.27
N ALA A 87 -4.75 -0.30 8.05
CA ALA A 87 -3.44 -0.87 7.81
C ALA A 87 -2.65 -0.04 6.80
N GLU A 88 -1.34 -0.17 6.83
CA GLU A 88 -0.41 0.46 5.91
C GLU A 88 0.44 -0.62 5.23
N ALA A 89 0.63 -0.51 3.91
CA ALA A 89 1.63 -1.26 3.17
C ALA A 89 2.79 -0.33 2.85
N ILE A 90 3.97 -0.65 3.36
CA ILE A 90 5.15 0.21 3.32
C ILE A 90 6.28 -0.53 2.63
N GLU A 91 6.90 0.10 1.64
CA GLU A 91 8.09 -0.42 0.98
C GLU A 91 9.35 0.18 1.58
N PHE A 92 10.24 -0.68 2.08
CA PHE A 92 11.53 -0.31 2.63
C PHE A 92 12.66 -0.89 1.79
N PRO A 93 13.78 -0.16 1.59
CA PRO A 93 15.01 -0.75 1.08
C PRO A 93 15.69 -1.58 2.17
N VAL A 94 16.25 -2.72 1.79
CA VAL A 94 17.08 -3.54 2.66
C VAL A 94 18.53 -3.11 2.54
N THR A 95 19.07 -2.52 3.58
CA THR A 95 20.48 -2.11 3.68
C THR A 95 21.25 -3.03 4.60
N ARG A 96 22.58 -2.93 4.61
CA ARG A 96 23.45 -3.75 5.50
C ARG A 96 23.10 -3.56 6.97
N ASP A 97 22.67 -2.35 7.34
CA ASP A 97 22.39 -1.97 8.74
C ASP A 97 20.94 -2.26 9.17
N SER A 98 20.15 -2.87 8.30
CA SER A 98 18.73 -3.15 8.62
C SER A 98 18.53 -4.29 9.63
N GLY A 99 19.60 -5.06 9.97
CA GLY A 99 19.52 -6.15 10.93
C GLY A 99 18.83 -7.42 10.43
N PHE A 100 18.45 -7.48 9.15
CA PHE A 100 17.68 -8.58 8.55
C PHE A 100 18.51 -9.43 7.58
N VAL A 101 19.64 -8.90 7.12
CA VAL A 101 20.43 -9.50 6.05
C VAL A 101 21.09 -10.80 6.52
N GLY A 102 20.92 -11.87 5.75
CA GLY A 102 21.59 -13.14 5.99
C GLY A 102 20.89 -14.06 7.00
N HIS A 103 19.77 -13.63 7.60
CA HIS A 103 19.00 -14.44 8.55
C HIS A 103 17.68 -14.90 7.93
N PRO A 104 17.27 -16.17 8.10
CA PRO A 104 15.93 -16.63 7.72
C PRO A 104 14.84 -15.85 8.48
N LEU A 105 13.74 -15.53 7.83
CA LEU A 105 12.65 -14.76 8.44
C LEU A 105 12.09 -15.41 9.71
N ARG A 106 12.09 -16.74 9.81
CA ARG A 106 11.64 -17.47 11.01
C ARG A 106 12.49 -17.21 12.24
N GLU A 107 13.75 -16.77 12.07
CA GLU A 107 14.68 -16.48 13.17
C GLU A 107 14.57 -15.03 13.63
N LEU A 108 13.88 -14.20 12.86
CA LEU A 108 13.68 -12.80 13.17
C LEU A 108 12.52 -12.62 14.14
N ASN A 109 12.73 -11.91 15.22
CA ASN A 109 11.70 -11.56 16.20
C ASN A 109 10.85 -10.41 15.66
N ILE A 110 9.92 -10.71 14.72
CA ILE A 110 9.04 -9.70 14.15
C ILE A 110 7.90 -9.43 15.14
N ARG A 111 7.68 -8.13 15.44
CA ARG A 111 6.57 -7.69 16.31
C ARG A 111 5.23 -8.13 15.74
N LYS A 112 4.30 -8.46 16.61
CA LYS A 112 2.89 -8.68 16.27
C LYS A 112 2.39 -7.47 15.47
N ASN A 113 1.41 -7.71 14.59
CA ASN A 113 0.82 -6.70 13.70
C ASN A 113 1.72 -6.22 12.55
N ASN A 114 2.82 -6.91 12.26
CA ASN A 114 3.64 -6.69 11.08
C ASN A 114 3.74 -7.98 10.27
N LEU A 115 3.62 -7.85 8.97
CA LEU A 115 3.74 -8.95 8.01
C LEU A 115 4.67 -8.53 6.88
N ILE A 116 5.71 -9.31 6.62
CA ILE A 116 6.50 -9.17 5.41
C ILE A 116 5.72 -9.83 4.27
N ALA A 117 5.09 -9.00 3.43
CA ALA A 117 4.19 -9.46 2.39
C ALA A 117 4.94 -9.94 1.14
N CYS A 118 5.98 -9.23 0.72
CA CYS A 118 6.85 -9.66 -0.37
C CYS A 118 8.23 -9.01 -0.30
N ILE A 119 9.17 -9.67 -0.98
CA ILE A 119 10.54 -9.19 -1.22
C ILE A 119 10.68 -8.92 -2.72
N ILE A 120 11.19 -7.76 -3.08
CA ILE A 120 11.45 -7.37 -4.46
C ILE A 120 12.95 -7.40 -4.68
N ARG A 121 13.44 -8.40 -5.43
CA ARG A 121 14.85 -8.61 -5.75
C ARG A 121 15.08 -8.46 -7.24
N LYS A 122 15.87 -7.48 -7.64
CA LYS A 122 16.18 -7.21 -9.06
C LYS A 122 14.92 -7.16 -9.95
N GLY A 123 13.84 -6.53 -9.45
CA GLY A 123 12.57 -6.40 -10.16
C GLY A 123 11.68 -7.65 -10.13
N ARG A 124 12.06 -8.72 -9.45
CA ARG A 124 11.23 -9.93 -9.26
C ARG A 124 10.57 -9.91 -7.89
N ILE A 125 9.29 -10.26 -7.87
CA ILE A 125 8.52 -10.37 -6.62
C ILE A 125 8.68 -11.79 -6.08
N ILE A 126 9.07 -11.90 -4.82
CA ILE A 126 9.20 -13.13 -4.05
C ILE A 126 8.21 -13.07 -2.90
N PHE A 127 7.32 -14.05 -2.81
CA PHE A 127 6.45 -14.22 -1.63
C PHE A 127 7.22 -15.05 -0.61
N PRO A 128 7.69 -14.45 0.50
CA PRO A 128 8.59 -15.13 1.40
C PRO A 128 7.87 -16.14 2.29
N ASN A 129 8.53 -17.24 2.55
CA ASN A 129 8.22 -18.15 3.66
C ASN A 129 9.21 -17.93 4.81
N GLY A 130 9.10 -18.71 5.88
CA GLY A 130 9.99 -18.59 7.03
C GLY A 130 11.48 -18.84 6.73
N ASP A 131 11.81 -19.56 5.66
CA ASP A 131 13.20 -19.87 5.25
C ASP A 131 13.79 -18.81 4.33
N ALA A 132 12.98 -17.87 3.86
CA ALA A 132 13.43 -16.81 2.99
C ALA A 132 14.43 -15.89 3.71
N VAL A 133 15.46 -15.47 2.98
CA VAL A 133 16.51 -14.57 3.45
C VAL A 133 16.50 -13.30 2.62
N MET A 134 16.55 -12.16 3.31
CA MET A 134 16.71 -10.86 2.66
C MET A 134 18.19 -10.57 2.37
N GLU A 135 18.44 -9.93 1.23
CA GLU A 135 19.77 -9.52 0.77
C GLU A 135 19.86 -8.00 0.69
N THR A 136 21.06 -7.48 0.87
CA THR A 136 21.32 -6.05 0.65
C THR A 136 20.94 -5.65 -0.78
N GLY A 137 20.14 -4.60 -0.92
CA GLY A 137 19.64 -4.12 -2.22
C GLY A 137 18.26 -4.67 -2.59
N ASP A 138 17.67 -5.56 -1.80
CA ASP A 138 16.26 -5.90 -1.90
C ASP A 138 15.39 -4.70 -1.50
N ASN A 139 14.15 -4.69 -1.97
CA ASN A 139 13.08 -3.93 -1.34
C ASN A 139 12.11 -4.91 -0.68
N VAL A 140 11.58 -4.54 0.46
CA VAL A 140 10.63 -5.37 1.19
C VAL A 140 9.34 -4.59 1.42
N VAL A 141 8.19 -5.22 1.17
CA VAL A 141 6.89 -4.66 1.48
C VAL A 141 6.41 -5.24 2.81
N VAL A 142 6.22 -4.36 3.77
CA VAL A 142 5.68 -4.69 5.10
C VAL A 142 4.25 -4.19 5.17
N VAL A 143 3.34 -5.06 5.55
CA VAL A 143 1.95 -4.70 5.91
C VAL A 143 1.86 -4.62 7.42
N THR A 144 1.37 -3.49 7.93
CA THR A 144 1.31 -3.22 9.36
C THR A 144 0.02 -2.51 9.75
N THR A 145 -0.48 -2.79 10.94
CA THR A 145 -1.53 -2.00 11.60
C THR A 145 -0.94 -0.99 12.60
N THR A 146 0.38 -1.00 12.78
CA THR A 146 1.08 -0.01 13.60
C THR A 146 1.32 1.25 12.78
N GLN A 147 0.73 2.36 13.19
CA GLN A 147 0.96 3.64 12.53
C GLN A 147 2.37 4.16 12.82
N SER A 148 2.99 4.80 11.82
CA SER A 148 4.26 5.54 11.96
C SER A 148 5.53 4.68 12.03
N LEU A 149 5.60 3.53 11.33
CA LEU A 149 6.89 2.88 11.08
C LEU A 149 7.78 3.81 10.25
N LYS A 150 8.98 4.10 10.74
CA LYS A 150 9.95 4.97 10.07
C LYS A 150 11.05 4.18 9.39
N HIS A 151 11.49 3.10 10.01
CA HIS A 151 12.59 2.26 9.53
C HIS A 151 12.18 0.79 9.50
N LEU A 152 12.81 0.03 8.61
CA LEU A 152 12.57 -1.42 8.55
C LEU A 152 12.86 -2.11 9.90
N LYS A 153 13.90 -1.68 10.61
CA LYS A 153 14.27 -2.21 11.93
C LYS A 153 13.17 -2.05 13.00
N ASP A 154 12.24 -1.12 12.81
CA ASP A 154 11.17 -0.87 13.79
C ASP A 154 10.16 -2.02 13.88
N ILE A 155 10.16 -2.94 12.89
CA ILE A 155 9.32 -4.15 12.96
C ILE A 155 9.93 -5.25 13.80
N LEU A 156 11.20 -5.15 14.22
CA LEU A 156 11.82 -6.10 15.14
C LEU A 156 11.42 -5.82 16.59
N ASP A 157 11.21 -6.89 17.34
CA ASP A 157 10.99 -6.79 18.78
C ASP A 157 12.35 -6.56 19.43
N SER A 158 12.56 -5.36 19.97
CA SER A 158 13.74 -5.03 20.74
C SER A 158 13.60 -5.70 22.12
N ARG A 159 13.83 -7.00 22.21
CA ARG A 159 14.08 -7.64 23.50
C ARG A 159 15.57 -7.54 23.77
N GLU A 160 15.92 -6.68 24.75
CA GLU A 160 17.14 -6.87 25.51
C GLU A 160 17.18 -8.24 26.16
#